data_1ae89d6a1832e9aca67d1a5ca9aa171b
#
_entry.id   1ae89d6a1832e9aca67d1a5ca9aa171b
#
_cell.length_a   1.000
_cell.length_b   1.000
_cell.length_c   1.000
_cell.angle_alpha   90.00
_cell.angle_beta   90.00
_cell.angle_gamma   90.00
#
_symmetry.space_group_name_H-M   'P 1'
#
loop_
_entity.id
_entity.type
_entity.pdbx_description
1 polymer ?
#
loop_
_entity_poly.entity_id
_entity_poly.type
_entity_poly.pdbx_seq_one_letter_code
_entity_poly.pdbx_strand_id
1 'polypeptide(L)' 'MDYQVSYEHSLRTDPDAFIVRVPSQRVEGIPASLPRDLLPDYITELILQRSPAIGKIRNLRIL' A
#
# COMPACT_ATOMS: atom_id res chain seq x y z
N MET A 1 13.11 -7.59 -2.31
CA MET A 1 13.31 -6.32 -3.03
C MET A 1 12.51 -5.22 -2.37
N ASP A 2 12.95 -4.00 -2.54
CA ASP A 2 12.27 -2.85 -1.95
C ASP A 2 11.66 -2.00 -3.04
N TYR A 3 10.46 -1.47 -2.76
CA TYR A 3 9.76 -0.60 -3.70
C TYR A 3 9.31 0.65 -2.99
N GLN A 4 9.28 1.76 -3.73
CA GLN A 4 8.57 2.95 -3.28
C GLN A 4 7.20 2.98 -3.90
N VAL A 5 6.19 3.27 -3.09
CA VAL A 5 4.81 3.27 -3.54
C VAL A 5 4.11 4.54 -3.07
N SER A 6 3.17 5.00 -3.87
CA SER A 6 2.23 6.03 -3.46
C SER A 6 0.81 5.45 -3.51
N TYR A 7 -0.04 5.90 -2.61
CA TYR A 7 -1.41 5.43 -2.55
C TYR A 7 -2.29 6.41 -1.80
N GLU A 8 -3.58 6.24 -1.96
CA GLU A 8 -4.58 6.88 -1.12
C GLU A 8 -5.11 5.86 -0.12
N HIS A 9 -5.31 6.29 1.11
CA HIS A 9 -5.83 5.40 2.15
C HIS A 9 -6.94 6.08 2.94
N SER A 10 -7.79 5.27 3.55
CA SER A 10 -8.78 5.74 4.51
C SER A 10 -8.61 4.99 5.82
N LEU A 11 -8.99 5.63 6.91
CA LEU A 11 -8.95 5.03 8.24
C LEU A 11 -10.19 4.15 8.45
N ARG A 12 -10.08 3.15 9.31
CA ARG A 12 -11.22 2.30 9.68
C ARG A 12 -12.36 3.09 10.29
N THR A 13 -12.02 4.19 10.99
CA THR A 13 -13.01 5.06 11.64
C THR A 13 -13.69 6.01 10.65
N ASP A 14 -13.13 6.19 9.45
CA ASP A 14 -13.69 7.06 8.42
C ASP A 14 -13.34 6.49 7.03
N PRO A 15 -13.99 5.38 6.62
CA PRO A 15 -13.59 4.65 5.42
C PRO A 15 -13.86 5.37 4.10
N ASP A 16 -14.63 6.45 4.12
CA ASP A 16 -14.96 7.21 2.90
C ASP A 16 -14.05 8.41 2.69
N ALA A 17 -13.24 8.78 3.69
CA ALA A 17 -12.33 9.91 3.60
C ALA A 17 -10.92 9.44 3.23
N PHE A 18 -10.56 9.53 1.96
CA PHE A 18 -9.26 9.11 1.48
C PHE A 18 -8.23 10.21 1.60
N ILE A 19 -7.05 9.83 2.08
CA ILE A 19 -5.90 10.72 2.29
C ILE A 19 -4.78 10.24 1.36
N VAL A 20 -4.17 11.17 0.62
CA VAL A 20 -3.03 10.87 -0.23
C VAL A 20 -1.77 10.72 0.62
N ARG A 21 -1.05 9.64 0.42
CA ARG A 21 0.23 9.39 1.09
C ARG A 21 1.34 10.18 0.38
N VAL A 22 1.77 11.26 0.97
CA VAL A 22 2.87 12.11 0.48
C VAL A 22 3.81 12.40 1.65
N PRO A 23 5.10 12.13 1.54
CA PRO A 23 5.81 11.51 0.42
C PRO A 23 5.49 10.02 0.27
N SER A 24 6.02 9.40 -0.79
CA SER A 24 5.85 7.97 -1.03
C SER A 24 6.41 7.12 0.12
N GLN A 25 5.85 5.95 0.32
CA GLN A 25 6.29 5.01 1.33
C GLN A 25 7.20 3.95 0.73
N ARG A 26 8.28 3.61 1.45
CA ARG A 26 9.13 2.49 1.09
C ARG A 26 8.59 1.20 1.69
N VAL A 27 8.45 0.18 0.86
CA VAL A 27 8.01 -1.15 1.28
C VAL A 27 9.16 -2.12 1.08
N GLU A 28 9.57 -2.78 2.16
CA GLU A 28 10.73 -3.67 2.16
C GLU A 28 10.30 -5.14 2.26
N GLY A 29 11.20 -6.03 1.85
CA GLY A 29 11.02 -7.47 2.03
C GLY A 29 10.07 -8.12 1.02
N ILE A 30 9.91 -7.52 -0.14
CA ILE A 30 9.07 -8.09 -1.20
C ILE A 30 9.84 -9.23 -1.88
N PRO A 31 9.25 -10.43 -2.06
CA PRO A 31 9.92 -11.53 -2.75
C PRO A 31 10.26 -11.16 -4.20
N ALA A 32 11.51 -11.41 -4.61
CA ALA A 32 11.96 -11.11 -5.97
C ALA A 32 11.26 -11.98 -7.02
N SER A 33 10.77 -13.15 -6.62
CA SER A 33 10.08 -14.11 -7.48
C SER A 33 8.62 -13.78 -7.72
N LEU A 34 8.08 -12.78 -7.03
CA LEU A 34 6.67 -12.42 -7.15
C LEU A 34 6.38 -11.86 -8.54
N PRO A 35 5.35 -12.36 -9.27
CA PRO A 35 4.95 -11.82 -10.55
C PRO A 35 4.56 -10.35 -10.46
N ARG A 36 4.92 -9.59 -11.48
CA ARG A 36 4.73 -8.14 -11.47
C ARG A 36 3.26 -7.71 -11.40
N ASP A 37 2.39 -8.48 -12.01
CA ASP A 37 0.94 -8.23 -11.99
C ASP A 37 0.30 -8.50 -10.63
N LEU A 38 0.99 -9.24 -9.73
CA LEU A 38 0.52 -9.47 -8.37
C LEU A 38 1.12 -8.49 -7.35
N LEU A 39 2.07 -7.66 -7.75
CA LEU A 39 2.72 -6.71 -6.85
C LEU A 39 1.74 -5.73 -6.18
N PRO A 40 0.81 -5.10 -6.90
CA PRO A 40 -0.11 -4.16 -6.25
C PRO A 40 -0.94 -4.80 -5.14
N ASP A 41 -1.47 -5.99 -5.38
CA ASP A 41 -2.28 -6.71 -4.40
C ASP A 41 -1.44 -7.14 -3.20
N TYR A 42 -0.24 -7.66 -3.46
CA TYR A 42 0.68 -8.08 -2.40
C TYR A 42 1.06 -6.90 -1.49
N ILE A 43 1.43 -5.77 -2.09
CA ILE A 43 1.84 -4.58 -1.35
C ILE A 43 0.65 -4.01 -0.56
N THR A 44 -0.54 -3.99 -1.14
CA THR A 44 -1.75 -3.55 -0.45
C THR A 44 -2.00 -4.39 0.80
N GLU A 45 -1.95 -5.71 0.68
CA GLU A 45 -2.13 -6.61 1.83
C GLU A 45 -1.06 -6.37 2.90
N LEU A 46 0.18 -6.19 2.48
CA LEU A 46 1.29 -5.96 3.39
C LEU A 46 1.10 -4.67 4.20
N ILE A 47 0.68 -3.59 3.54
CA ILE A 47 0.41 -2.31 4.18
C ILE A 47 -0.74 -2.44 5.18
N LEU A 48 -1.82 -3.12 4.79
CA LEU A 48 -2.97 -3.34 5.68
C LEU A 48 -2.59 -4.14 6.91
N GLN A 49 -1.73 -5.14 6.77
CA GLN A 49 -1.25 -5.93 7.91
C GLN A 49 -0.38 -5.12 8.87
N ARG A 50 0.45 -4.24 8.33
CA ARG A 50 1.39 -3.43 9.14
C ARG A 50 0.77 -2.18 9.72
N SER A 51 -0.36 -1.75 9.20
CA SER A 51 -1.02 -0.50 9.58
C SER A 51 -2.49 -0.75 9.93
N PRO A 52 -2.78 -1.26 11.14
CA PRO A 52 -4.14 -1.67 11.50
C PRO A 52 -5.15 -0.53 11.54
N ALA A 53 -4.70 0.72 11.59
CA ALA A 53 -5.60 1.87 11.53
C ALA A 53 -6.15 2.13 10.11
N ILE A 54 -5.51 1.59 9.08
CA ILE A 54 -5.93 1.76 7.70
C ILE A 54 -7.02 0.75 7.37
N GLY A 55 -8.15 1.24 6.85
CA GLY A 55 -9.28 0.40 6.44
C GLY A 55 -9.27 0.05 4.97
N LYS A 56 -8.96 1.00 4.11
CA LYS A 56 -8.97 0.83 2.64
C LYS A 56 -7.77 1.51 2.00
N ILE A 57 -7.35 0.95 0.87
CA ILE A 57 -6.29 1.52 0.03
C ILE A 57 -6.80 1.54 -1.41
N ARG A 58 -6.53 2.63 -2.13
CA ARG A 58 -6.83 2.76 -3.55
C ARG A 58 -5.74 3.52 -4.28
N ASN A 59 -5.73 3.42 -5.61
CA ASN A 59 -4.80 4.14 -6.49
C ASN A 59 -3.34 3.90 -6.11
N LEU A 60 -3.01 2.66 -5.75
CA LEU A 60 -1.64 2.28 -5.43
C LEU A 60 -0.78 2.34 -6.70
N ARG A 61 0.34 3.03 -6.62
CA ARG A 61 1.33 3.14 -7.69
C ARG A 61 2.69 2.72 -7.18
N ILE A 62 3.37 1.91 -7.96
CA ILE A 62 4.76 1.53 -7.70
C ILE A 62 5.64 2.48 -8.51
N LEU A 63 6.49 3.19 -7.79
CA LEU A 63 7.36 4.21 -8.38
C LEU A 63 8.67 3.63 -8.87
#